data_5909bfc34283eb353dfa649b21d1ad22
#
_entry.id   5909bfc34283eb353dfa649b21d1ad22
#
_cell.length_a   1.000
_cell.length_b   1.000
_cell.length_c   1.000
_cell.angle_alpha   90.00
_cell.angle_beta   90.00
_cell.angle_gamma   90.00
#
_symmetry.space_group_name_H-M   'P 1'
#
loop_
_entity.id
_entity.type
_entity.pdbx_description
1 polymer ?
#
loop_
_entity_poly.entity_id
_entity_poly.type
_entity_poly.pdbx_seq_one_letter_code
_entity_poly.pdbx_strand_id
1 'polypeptide(L)'
;MAYLPSLRQLSYLVALAKELNFTRAAETCFVGKSTLSAGLKELEDGLGIKLVERDRQNVSITPAGFEVLERAKSILTASEDLVEYAGASGKPMTATIRLGVIPTIAPFLLPTVLPEVRKRFPDLKITLREDLTANLLLRLAEHKLDFALIALPYDVRGLLVEELFDDHFWLVAREGDPALKGKEVILPAKMAERLLLLEEGHCLREHSLQACKKADIRKDEGMEATSLLTLLQMVESGFGIALLPEMAVKSNLLNNSNLVAKAMATPAPKRIIALVARASTTHQVEFAALSSCIRERFGVDLKKVK
;
A
#
# COMPACT_ATOMS: atom_id res chain seq x y z
N MET A 1 -8.06 38.95 5.63
CA MET A 1 -7.52 37.73 4.95
C MET A 1 -7.40 36.63 5.98
N ALA A 2 -7.71 35.39 5.64
CA ALA A 2 -7.43 34.27 6.51
C ALA A 2 -5.91 34.13 6.70
N TYR A 3 -5.47 33.76 7.91
CA TYR A 3 -4.06 33.47 8.16
C TYR A 3 -3.57 32.30 7.31
N LEU A 4 -2.41 32.47 6.67
CA LEU A 4 -1.74 31.43 5.91
C LEU A 4 -0.37 31.16 6.54
N PRO A 5 -0.12 29.95 7.07
CA PRO A 5 1.18 29.56 7.58
C PRO A 5 2.26 29.59 6.49
N SER A 6 3.46 30.02 6.82
CA SER A 6 4.60 29.88 5.91
C SER A 6 5.16 28.45 5.94
N LEU A 7 5.76 27.97 4.84
CA LEU A 7 6.42 26.66 4.80
C LEU A 7 7.52 26.54 5.87
N ARG A 8 8.19 27.64 6.21
CA ARG A 8 9.19 27.66 7.30
C ARG A 8 8.58 27.37 8.66
N GLN A 9 7.44 28.00 8.98
CA GLN A 9 6.74 27.73 10.24
C GLN A 9 6.29 26.26 10.34
N LEU A 10 5.80 25.69 9.23
CA LEU A 10 5.44 24.26 9.18
C LEU A 10 6.67 23.38 9.35
N SER A 11 7.81 23.70 8.72
CA SER A 11 9.05 22.93 8.89
C SER A 11 9.58 22.99 10.32
N TYR A 12 9.42 24.10 11.04
CA TYR A 12 9.80 24.22 12.43
C TYR A 12 8.97 23.30 13.33
N LEU A 13 7.66 23.19 13.07
CA LEU A 13 6.79 22.27 13.81
C LEU A 13 7.21 20.81 13.58
N VAL A 14 7.47 20.44 12.32
CA VAL A 14 7.91 19.08 11.97
C VAL A 14 9.26 18.74 12.60
N ALA A 15 10.23 19.65 12.55
CA ALA A 15 11.53 19.46 13.18
C ALA A 15 11.40 19.33 14.71
N LEU A 16 10.60 20.19 15.36
CA LEU A 16 10.40 20.11 16.78
C LEU A 16 9.70 18.83 17.23
N ALA A 17 8.71 18.36 16.47
CA ALA A 17 8.01 17.11 16.74
C ALA A 17 8.94 15.88 16.64
N LYS A 18 9.94 15.94 15.76
CA LYS A 18 10.94 14.87 15.58
C LYS A 18 11.97 14.88 16.73
N GLU A 19 12.47 16.06 17.06
CA GLU A 19 13.60 16.21 17.99
C GLU A 19 13.16 16.31 19.45
N LEU A 20 11.93 16.75 19.72
CA LEU A 20 11.38 17.08 21.04
C LEU A 20 12.33 17.97 21.88
N ASN A 21 13.15 18.76 21.17
CA ASN A 21 14.15 19.65 21.72
C ASN A 21 14.34 20.87 20.82
N PHE A 22 14.11 22.07 21.37
CA PHE A 22 14.18 23.32 20.60
C PHE A 22 15.56 23.61 20.01
N THR A 23 16.63 23.25 20.71
CA THR A 23 18.00 23.50 20.21
C THR A 23 18.32 22.60 19.05
N ARG A 24 18.08 21.28 19.17
CA ARG A 24 18.28 20.32 18.09
C ARG A 24 17.37 20.59 16.89
N ALA A 25 16.10 20.94 17.13
CA ALA A 25 15.19 21.31 16.05
C ALA A 25 15.65 22.56 15.29
N ALA A 26 16.22 23.55 15.99
CA ALA A 26 16.75 24.75 15.38
C ALA A 26 18.00 24.43 14.52
N GLU A 27 18.88 23.57 15.02
CA GLU A 27 20.05 23.06 14.26
C GLU A 27 19.59 22.33 12.99
N THR A 28 18.58 21.45 13.09
CA THR A 28 18.00 20.73 11.93
C THR A 28 17.42 21.70 10.90
N CYS A 29 16.86 22.82 11.32
CA CYS A 29 16.31 23.84 10.44
C CYS A 29 17.34 24.91 10.01
N PHE A 30 18.60 24.81 10.43
CA PHE A 30 19.66 25.78 10.16
C PHE A 30 19.32 27.21 10.61
N VAL A 31 18.68 27.35 11.78
CA VAL A 31 18.27 28.64 12.36
C VAL A 31 18.65 28.75 13.85
N GLY A 32 18.59 29.96 14.38
CA GLY A 32 18.74 30.18 15.82
C GLY A 32 17.50 29.67 16.61
N LYS A 33 17.72 29.20 17.84
CA LYS A 33 16.65 28.73 18.74
C LYS A 33 15.55 29.78 18.95
N SER A 34 15.93 31.07 19.06
CA SER A 34 14.98 32.18 19.18
C SER A 34 14.07 32.32 17.96
N THR A 35 14.66 32.18 16.75
CA THR A 35 13.94 32.25 15.47
C THR A 35 12.93 31.11 15.35
N LEU A 36 13.34 29.87 15.65
CA LEU A 36 12.42 28.72 15.63
C LEU A 36 11.29 28.90 16.66
N SER A 37 11.62 29.34 17.89
CA SER A 37 10.63 29.57 18.92
C SER A 37 9.65 30.68 18.56
N ALA A 38 10.11 31.77 17.96
CA ALA A 38 9.25 32.86 17.49
C ALA A 38 8.32 32.40 16.35
N GLY A 39 8.87 31.71 15.35
CA GLY A 39 8.08 31.19 14.23
C GLY A 39 7.00 30.18 14.64
N LEU A 40 7.29 29.33 15.64
CA LEU A 40 6.27 28.44 16.20
C LEU A 40 5.20 29.20 16.98
N LYS A 41 5.58 30.23 17.75
CA LYS A 41 4.60 31.09 18.43
C LYS A 41 3.70 31.81 17.44
N GLU A 42 4.25 32.39 16.38
CA GLU A 42 3.46 33.01 15.33
C GLU A 42 2.50 32.03 14.66
N LEU A 43 2.93 30.76 14.43
CA LEU A 43 2.07 29.72 13.92
C LEU A 43 0.90 29.42 14.86
N GLU A 44 1.16 29.25 16.17
CA GLU A 44 0.14 29.06 17.19
C GLU A 44 -0.82 30.23 17.28
N ASP A 45 -0.29 31.45 17.32
CA ASP A 45 -1.08 32.68 17.40
C ASP A 45 -1.96 32.87 16.13
N GLY A 46 -1.42 32.58 14.96
CA GLY A 46 -2.15 32.67 13.70
C GLY A 46 -3.24 31.60 13.53
N LEU A 47 -3.03 30.38 14.05
CA LEU A 47 -4.02 29.31 14.05
C LEU A 47 -5.00 29.40 15.23
N GLY A 48 -4.69 30.19 16.25
CA GLY A 48 -5.51 30.32 17.46
C GLY A 48 -5.51 29.09 18.37
N ILE A 49 -4.53 28.19 18.23
CA ILE A 49 -4.43 26.95 18.99
C ILE A 49 -2.99 26.69 19.47
N LYS A 50 -2.86 26.01 20.60
CA LYS A 50 -1.57 25.54 21.10
C LYS A 50 -1.19 24.22 20.45
N LEU A 51 0.01 24.20 19.84
CA LEU A 51 0.56 23.02 19.17
C LEU A 51 1.60 22.30 20.01
N VAL A 52 2.27 23.05 20.91
CA VAL A 52 3.38 22.58 21.71
C VAL A 52 3.17 22.93 23.17
N GLU A 53 3.34 21.94 24.04
CA GLU A 53 3.44 22.14 25.48
C GLU A 53 4.93 22.15 25.89
N ARG A 54 5.24 23.08 26.81
CA ARG A 54 6.58 23.27 27.36
C ARG A 54 6.49 23.16 28.86
N ASP A 55 7.11 22.14 29.39
CA ASP A 55 7.42 22.08 30.82
C ASP A 55 8.92 22.35 31.04
N ARG A 56 9.35 22.60 32.27
CA ARG A 56 10.73 22.95 32.59
C ARG A 56 11.76 21.92 32.09
N GLN A 57 11.37 20.68 31.86
CA GLN A 57 12.23 19.58 31.45
C GLN A 57 11.82 18.90 30.14
N ASN A 58 10.58 19.07 29.66
CA ASN A 58 10.06 18.34 28.52
C ASN A 58 9.35 19.25 27.51
N VAL A 59 9.44 18.85 26.25
CA VAL A 59 8.67 19.40 25.14
C VAL A 59 7.79 18.29 24.59
N SER A 60 6.48 18.55 24.49
CA SER A 60 5.51 17.61 23.92
C SER A 60 4.61 18.29 22.90
N ILE A 61 4.08 17.52 21.97
CA ILE A 61 3.11 17.98 20.99
C ILE A 61 1.72 17.77 21.58
N THR A 62 0.86 18.78 21.49
CA THR A 62 -0.54 18.66 21.95
C THR A 62 -1.35 17.75 21.01
N PRO A 63 -2.53 17.23 21.43
CA PRO A 63 -3.43 16.52 20.52
C PRO A 63 -3.77 17.31 19.26
N ALA A 64 -4.10 18.62 19.40
CA ALA A 64 -4.31 19.51 18.26
C ALA A 64 -3.02 19.70 17.42
N GLY A 65 -1.86 19.72 18.08
CA GLY A 65 -0.55 19.78 17.43
C GLY A 65 -0.28 18.59 16.56
N PHE A 66 -0.67 17.38 16.95
CA PHE A 66 -0.53 16.18 16.13
C PHE A 66 -1.36 16.26 14.82
N GLU A 67 -2.58 16.75 14.90
CA GLU A 67 -3.44 16.96 13.73
C GLU A 67 -2.83 17.98 12.75
N VAL A 68 -2.35 19.11 13.28
CA VAL A 68 -1.67 20.12 12.46
C VAL A 68 -0.35 19.61 11.89
N LEU A 69 0.41 18.82 12.67
CA LEU A 69 1.66 18.21 12.25
C LEU A 69 1.49 17.32 11.00
N GLU A 70 0.48 16.46 10.97
CA GLU A 70 0.23 15.58 9.81
C GLU A 70 -0.14 16.41 8.56
N ARG A 71 -0.95 17.45 8.72
CA ARG A 71 -1.26 18.39 7.63
C ARG A 71 -0.02 19.17 7.17
N ALA A 72 0.81 19.62 8.12
CA ALA A 72 2.05 20.33 7.83
C ALA A 72 3.03 19.46 7.01
N LYS A 73 3.18 18.18 7.37
CA LYS A 73 3.98 17.22 6.60
C LYS A 73 3.48 17.10 5.16
N SER A 74 2.17 16.97 4.97
CA SER A 74 1.56 16.86 3.62
C SER A 74 1.82 18.10 2.77
N ILE A 75 1.71 19.31 3.34
CA ILE A 75 1.98 20.57 2.64
C ILE A 75 3.47 20.69 2.27
N LEU A 76 4.36 20.33 3.18
CA LEU A 76 5.81 20.36 2.92
C LEU A 76 6.18 19.38 1.80
N THR A 77 5.66 18.15 1.85
CA THR A 77 5.89 17.17 0.78
C THR A 77 5.34 17.65 -0.56
N ALA A 78 4.15 18.25 -0.59
CA ALA A 78 3.62 18.83 -1.83
C ALA A 78 4.48 19.99 -2.36
N SER A 79 5.11 20.77 -1.47
CA SER A 79 6.06 21.81 -1.87
C SER A 79 7.38 21.23 -2.40
N GLU A 80 7.86 20.12 -1.82
CA GLU A 80 9.02 19.38 -2.32
C GLU A 80 8.73 18.76 -3.70
N ASP A 81 7.55 18.15 -3.89
CA ASP A 81 7.08 17.63 -5.17
C ASP A 81 7.03 18.73 -6.25
N LEU A 82 6.63 19.97 -5.90
CA LEU A 82 6.63 21.11 -6.81
C LEU A 82 8.06 21.46 -7.27
N VAL A 83 9.02 21.46 -6.34
CA VAL A 83 10.43 21.76 -6.64
C VAL A 83 11.03 20.65 -7.50
N GLU A 84 10.75 19.37 -7.17
CA GLU A 84 11.21 18.21 -7.95
C GLU A 84 10.65 18.26 -9.38
N TYR A 85 9.35 18.53 -9.54
CA TYR A 85 8.73 18.70 -10.85
C TYR A 85 9.38 19.82 -11.67
N ALA A 86 9.62 20.98 -11.05
CA ALA A 86 10.28 22.10 -11.72
C ALA A 86 11.75 21.80 -12.06
N GLY A 87 12.45 21.09 -11.18
CA GLY A 87 13.87 20.72 -11.34
C GLY A 87 14.11 19.60 -12.34
N ALA A 88 13.16 18.67 -12.51
CA ALA A 88 13.23 17.58 -13.51
C ALA A 88 13.19 18.14 -14.97
N SER A 89 13.09 19.47 -15.15
CA SER A 89 13.17 20.16 -16.45
C SER A 89 12.25 19.57 -17.52
N GLY A 90 11.12 18.99 -17.13
CA GLY A 90 10.15 18.41 -18.05
C GLY A 90 10.63 17.16 -18.80
N LYS A 91 11.74 16.52 -18.39
CA LYS A 91 12.13 15.22 -18.96
C LYS A 91 11.31 14.11 -18.30
N PRO A 92 10.37 13.51 -19.02
CA PRO A 92 9.60 12.41 -18.49
C PRO A 92 10.54 11.23 -18.14
N MET A 93 10.15 10.40 -17.18
CA MET A 93 10.86 9.18 -16.77
C MET A 93 12.24 9.41 -16.12
N THR A 94 12.46 10.57 -15.48
CA THR A 94 13.69 10.86 -14.71
C THR A 94 13.41 11.11 -13.21
N ALA A 95 12.13 11.12 -12.84
CA ALA A 95 11.68 11.37 -11.46
C ALA A 95 12.00 10.19 -10.52
N THR A 96 11.90 10.45 -9.21
CA THR A 96 11.90 9.42 -8.18
C THR A 96 10.45 9.10 -7.81
N ILE A 97 9.97 7.90 -8.15
CA ILE A 97 8.61 7.42 -7.85
C ILE A 97 8.60 6.60 -6.57
N ARG A 98 7.79 7.01 -5.62
CA ARG A 98 7.54 6.29 -4.36
C ARG A 98 6.34 5.36 -4.56
N LEU A 99 6.61 4.07 -4.79
CA LEU A 99 5.61 3.05 -5.09
C LEU A 99 5.29 2.21 -3.85
N GLY A 100 4.03 2.25 -3.42
CA GLY A 100 3.48 1.34 -2.43
C GLY A 100 2.94 0.06 -3.09
N VAL A 101 3.09 -1.09 -2.45
CA VAL A 101 2.57 -2.36 -2.97
C VAL A 101 2.07 -3.22 -1.80
N ILE A 102 0.91 -3.86 -1.96
CA ILE A 102 0.42 -4.75 -0.91
C ILE A 102 1.20 -6.07 -0.86
N PRO A 103 1.32 -6.72 0.33
CA PRO A 103 2.14 -7.93 0.56
C PRO A 103 1.74 -9.12 -0.31
N THR A 104 0.49 -9.17 -0.77
CA THR A 104 -0.01 -10.25 -1.62
C THR A 104 0.20 -10.01 -3.12
N ILE A 105 0.87 -8.92 -3.49
CA ILE A 105 1.25 -8.54 -4.87
C ILE A 105 2.77 -8.42 -4.99
N ALA A 106 3.40 -7.71 -4.06
CA ALA A 106 4.81 -7.31 -4.14
C ALA A 106 5.77 -8.46 -4.50
N PRO A 107 5.78 -9.61 -3.78
CA PRO A 107 6.74 -10.70 -4.06
C PRO A 107 6.56 -11.37 -5.42
N PHE A 108 5.38 -11.25 -6.03
CA PHE A 108 5.02 -11.99 -7.24
C PHE A 108 5.08 -11.11 -8.50
N LEU A 109 4.78 -9.84 -8.38
CA LEU A 109 4.73 -8.90 -9.50
C LEU A 109 6.08 -8.18 -9.68
N LEU A 110 6.66 -7.66 -8.60
CA LEU A 110 7.84 -6.79 -8.69
C LEU A 110 9.06 -7.46 -9.32
N PRO A 111 9.42 -8.73 -9.02
CA PRO A 111 10.57 -9.38 -9.62
C PRO A 111 10.51 -9.47 -11.15
N THR A 112 9.30 -9.46 -11.70
CA THR A 112 9.06 -9.54 -13.14
C THR A 112 9.00 -8.16 -13.79
N VAL A 113 8.39 -7.18 -13.12
CA VAL A 113 8.14 -5.83 -13.67
C VAL A 113 9.34 -4.92 -13.52
N LEU A 114 10.02 -4.91 -12.36
CA LEU A 114 11.12 -3.97 -12.10
C LEU A 114 12.29 -4.10 -13.08
N PRO A 115 12.76 -5.29 -13.46
CA PRO A 115 13.81 -5.43 -14.46
C PRO A 115 13.42 -4.82 -15.81
N GLU A 116 12.17 -4.99 -16.23
CA GLU A 116 11.67 -4.42 -17.48
C GLU A 116 11.57 -2.91 -17.44
N VAL A 117 11.04 -2.35 -16.32
CA VAL A 117 10.99 -0.91 -16.10
C VAL A 117 12.39 -0.31 -16.11
N ARG A 118 13.35 -0.92 -15.39
CA ARG A 118 14.74 -0.46 -15.39
C ARG A 118 15.40 -0.48 -16.76
N LYS A 119 15.07 -1.48 -17.59
CA LYS A 119 15.57 -1.59 -18.94
C LYS A 119 15.00 -0.50 -19.86
N ARG A 120 13.68 -0.24 -19.76
CA ARG A 120 12.99 0.76 -20.62
C ARG A 120 13.25 2.19 -20.17
N PHE A 121 13.39 2.40 -18.87
CA PHE A 121 13.48 3.73 -18.25
C PHE A 121 14.63 3.77 -17.23
N PRO A 122 15.88 3.78 -17.73
CA PRO A 122 17.07 3.65 -16.87
C PRO A 122 17.25 4.80 -15.87
N ASP A 123 16.71 5.98 -16.19
CA ASP A 123 16.82 7.18 -15.35
C ASP A 123 15.68 7.30 -14.32
N LEU A 124 14.61 6.48 -14.46
CA LEU A 124 13.51 6.45 -13.51
C LEU A 124 13.94 5.74 -12.22
N LYS A 125 13.89 6.45 -11.12
CA LYS A 125 14.16 5.87 -9.79
C LYS A 125 12.85 5.42 -9.15
N ILE A 126 12.83 4.21 -8.59
CA ILE A 126 11.68 3.69 -7.86
C ILE A 126 12.13 3.35 -6.44
N THR A 127 11.45 3.93 -5.46
CA THR A 127 11.51 3.49 -4.07
C THR A 127 10.28 2.66 -3.75
N LEU A 128 10.46 1.58 -3.00
CA LEU A 128 9.40 0.63 -2.71
C LEU A 128 9.02 0.64 -1.25
N ARG A 129 7.71 0.54 -1.01
CA ARG A 129 7.15 0.28 0.31
C ARG A 129 6.11 -0.81 0.22
N GLU A 130 6.25 -1.82 1.08
CA GLU A 130 5.22 -2.83 1.29
C GLU A 130 4.42 -2.48 2.54
N ASP A 131 3.08 -2.43 2.40
CA ASP A 131 2.18 -2.11 3.51
C ASP A 131 0.73 -2.56 3.16
N LEU A 132 -0.18 -2.57 4.13
CA LEU A 132 -1.60 -2.86 3.91
C LEU A 132 -2.27 -1.76 3.09
N THR A 133 -3.35 -2.10 2.37
CA THR A 133 -4.05 -1.16 1.47
C THR A 133 -4.44 0.14 2.17
N ALA A 134 -5.03 0.06 3.37
CA ALA A 134 -5.42 1.26 4.13
C ALA A 134 -4.24 2.21 4.39
N ASN A 135 -3.10 1.65 4.81
CA ASN A 135 -1.88 2.42 5.08
C ASN A 135 -1.29 3.03 3.81
N LEU A 136 -1.32 2.30 2.69
CA LEU A 136 -0.85 2.81 1.40
C LEU A 136 -1.71 3.97 0.91
N LEU A 137 -3.04 3.87 1.02
CA LEU A 137 -3.96 4.93 0.63
C LEU A 137 -3.82 6.17 1.52
N LEU A 138 -3.64 5.98 2.84
CA LEU A 138 -3.33 7.07 3.75
C LEU A 138 -2.03 7.78 3.34
N ARG A 139 -0.98 7.02 3.02
CA ARG A 139 0.31 7.57 2.57
C ARG A 139 0.22 8.29 1.22
N LEU A 140 -0.64 7.83 0.31
CA LEU A 140 -0.96 8.57 -0.93
C LEU A 140 -1.60 9.92 -0.62
N ALA A 141 -2.60 9.94 0.28
CA ALA A 141 -3.27 11.17 0.71
C ALA A 141 -2.30 12.15 1.41
N GLU A 142 -1.33 11.62 2.16
CA GLU A 142 -0.28 12.39 2.85
C GLU A 142 0.92 12.76 1.96
N HIS A 143 0.86 12.53 0.66
CA HIS A 143 1.96 12.77 -0.29
C HIS A 143 3.26 11.99 0.01
N LYS A 144 3.20 10.94 0.84
CA LYS A 144 4.34 10.06 1.18
C LYS A 144 4.56 8.95 0.14
N LEU A 145 3.57 8.71 -0.72
CA LEU A 145 3.63 7.84 -1.89
C LEU A 145 3.08 8.58 -3.10
N ASP A 146 3.56 8.19 -4.27
CA ASP A 146 3.08 8.71 -5.56
C ASP A 146 2.06 7.75 -6.15
N PHE A 147 2.34 6.45 -6.11
CA PHE A 147 1.48 5.38 -6.61
C PHE A 147 1.34 4.25 -5.58
N ALA A 148 0.23 3.50 -5.69
CA ALA A 148 0.07 2.24 -4.97
C ALA A 148 -0.50 1.15 -5.88
N LEU A 149 0.06 -0.07 -5.79
CA LEU A 149 -0.47 -1.30 -6.36
C LEU A 149 -1.31 -2.00 -5.31
N ILE A 150 -2.61 -2.07 -5.57
CA ILE A 150 -3.62 -2.63 -4.67
C ILE A 150 -4.52 -3.64 -5.40
N ALA A 151 -5.37 -4.31 -4.65
CA ALA A 151 -6.40 -5.18 -5.20
C ALA A 151 -7.80 -4.62 -4.94
N LEU A 152 -8.62 -4.57 -5.99
CA LEU A 152 -10.03 -4.19 -5.92
C LEU A 152 -10.93 -5.45 -5.75
N PRO A 153 -12.13 -5.30 -5.13
CA PRO A 153 -12.77 -4.04 -4.73
C PRO A 153 -12.18 -3.44 -3.45
N TYR A 154 -11.99 -2.14 -3.46
CA TYR A 154 -11.61 -1.30 -2.30
C TYR A 154 -12.14 0.12 -2.52
N ASP A 155 -12.36 0.89 -1.46
CA ASP A 155 -12.81 2.29 -1.60
C ASP A 155 -11.65 3.18 -2.08
N VAL A 156 -11.71 3.57 -3.33
CA VAL A 156 -10.70 4.39 -4.03
C VAL A 156 -11.28 5.72 -4.54
N ARG A 157 -12.36 6.19 -3.93
CA ARG A 157 -13.02 7.45 -4.33
C ARG A 157 -12.04 8.63 -4.27
N GLY A 158 -12.06 9.45 -5.31
CA GLY A 158 -11.17 10.62 -5.43
C GLY A 158 -9.74 10.30 -5.86
N LEU A 159 -9.42 9.04 -6.17
CA LEU A 159 -8.14 8.66 -6.73
C LEU A 159 -8.22 8.46 -8.25
N LEU A 160 -7.10 8.61 -8.92
CA LEU A 160 -6.88 8.10 -10.26
C LEU A 160 -6.67 6.59 -10.14
N VAL A 161 -7.44 5.80 -10.88
CA VAL A 161 -7.43 4.33 -10.81
C VAL A 161 -7.22 3.76 -12.20
N GLU A 162 -6.27 2.88 -12.34
CA GLU A 162 -6.01 2.13 -13.56
C GLU A 162 -6.07 0.63 -13.26
N GLU A 163 -7.13 -0.04 -13.72
CA GLU A 163 -7.27 -1.49 -13.63
C GLU A 163 -6.28 -2.16 -14.57
N LEU A 164 -5.47 -3.07 -14.06
CA LEU A 164 -4.35 -3.66 -14.80
C LEU A 164 -4.71 -5.04 -15.34
N PHE A 165 -5.15 -5.95 -14.49
CA PHE A 165 -5.54 -7.31 -14.86
C PHE A 165 -6.34 -8.00 -13.77
N ASP A 166 -7.06 -9.06 -14.16
CA ASP A 166 -7.77 -9.98 -13.28
C ASP A 166 -6.79 -11.01 -12.69
N ASP A 167 -6.87 -11.24 -11.37
CA ASP A 167 -6.07 -12.23 -10.65
C ASP A 167 -7.03 -13.22 -9.97
N HIS A 168 -7.17 -14.41 -10.57
CA HIS A 168 -8.13 -15.41 -10.14
C HIS A 168 -7.65 -16.15 -8.89
N PHE A 169 -8.60 -16.68 -8.12
CA PHE A 169 -8.27 -17.48 -6.94
C PHE A 169 -8.16 -18.96 -7.30
N TRP A 170 -7.17 -19.59 -6.70
CA TRP A 170 -6.91 -21.03 -6.74
C TRP A 170 -7.05 -21.59 -5.33
N LEU A 171 -7.68 -22.77 -5.21
CA LEU A 171 -7.70 -23.51 -3.98
C LEU A 171 -6.37 -24.23 -3.78
N VAL A 172 -5.78 -24.06 -2.58
CA VAL A 172 -4.54 -24.72 -2.18
C VAL A 172 -4.80 -25.59 -0.95
N ALA A 173 -4.35 -26.81 -1.03
CA ALA A 173 -4.45 -27.79 0.04
C ALA A 173 -3.29 -28.80 -0.06
N ARG A 174 -3.13 -29.64 0.96
CA ARG A 174 -2.18 -30.75 0.90
C ARG A 174 -2.56 -31.75 -0.20
N GLU A 175 -1.58 -32.39 -0.77
CA GLU A 175 -1.80 -33.51 -1.68
C GLU A 175 -2.68 -34.59 -1.02
N GLY A 176 -3.67 -35.09 -1.78
CA GLY A 176 -4.65 -36.04 -1.28
C GLY A 176 -5.83 -35.48 -0.50
N ASP A 177 -5.86 -34.16 -0.25
CA ASP A 177 -7.00 -33.54 0.44
C ASP A 177 -8.30 -33.68 -0.38
N PRO A 178 -9.41 -34.08 0.28
CA PRO A 178 -10.72 -34.22 -0.39
C PRO A 178 -11.20 -32.96 -1.11
N ALA A 179 -10.76 -31.76 -0.68
CA ALA A 179 -11.09 -30.50 -1.30
C ALA A 179 -10.57 -30.38 -2.75
N LEU A 180 -9.55 -31.16 -3.11
CA LEU A 180 -8.94 -31.17 -4.44
C LEU A 180 -9.56 -32.21 -5.38
N LYS A 181 -10.65 -32.90 -5.03
CA LYS A 181 -11.31 -33.88 -5.89
C LYS A 181 -12.02 -33.19 -7.07
N GLY A 182 -11.94 -33.79 -8.26
CA GLY A 182 -12.56 -33.28 -9.47
C GLY A 182 -11.61 -32.50 -10.40
N LYS A 183 -12.10 -32.14 -11.60
CA LYS A 183 -11.32 -31.33 -12.57
C LYS A 183 -11.27 -29.85 -12.16
N GLU A 184 -12.39 -29.33 -11.67
CA GLU A 184 -12.54 -27.96 -11.18
C GLU A 184 -13.03 -28.02 -9.74
N VAL A 185 -12.62 -27.06 -8.94
CA VAL A 185 -12.95 -27.00 -7.51
C VAL A 185 -14.11 -26.02 -7.30
N ILE A 186 -15.18 -26.52 -6.70
CA ILE A 186 -16.22 -25.68 -6.09
C ILE A 186 -15.97 -25.70 -4.60
N LEU A 187 -15.99 -24.56 -3.94
CA LEU A 187 -15.84 -24.50 -2.48
C LEU A 187 -17.21 -24.65 -1.80
N PRO A 188 -17.61 -25.87 -1.36
CA PRO A 188 -18.87 -26.07 -0.66
C PRO A 188 -18.82 -25.38 0.71
N ALA A 189 -20.01 -25.07 1.24
CA ALA A 189 -20.14 -24.40 2.53
C ALA A 189 -19.38 -25.10 3.68
N LYS A 190 -19.37 -26.44 3.71
CA LYS A 190 -18.64 -27.23 4.72
C LYS A 190 -17.11 -27.12 4.61
N MET A 191 -16.56 -26.80 3.42
CA MET A 191 -15.13 -26.60 3.25
C MET A 191 -14.71 -25.18 3.63
N ALA A 192 -15.64 -24.23 3.59
CA ALA A 192 -15.37 -22.88 4.06
C ALA A 192 -15.02 -22.81 5.55
N GLU A 193 -15.47 -23.79 6.35
CA GLU A 193 -15.11 -23.92 7.78
C GLU A 193 -13.63 -24.27 7.99
N ARG A 194 -12.96 -24.82 6.97
CA ARG A 194 -11.54 -25.19 6.99
C ARG A 194 -10.65 -24.13 6.34
N LEU A 195 -11.24 -23.01 5.88
CA LEU A 195 -10.49 -21.98 5.19
C LEU A 195 -9.65 -21.20 6.18
N LEU A 196 -8.33 -21.27 6.01
CA LEU A 196 -7.38 -20.42 6.70
C LEU A 196 -7.32 -19.05 6.03
N LEU A 197 -7.25 -18.01 6.83
CA LEU A 197 -7.28 -16.62 6.37
C LEU A 197 -6.04 -15.87 6.85
N LEU A 198 -5.72 -14.79 6.15
CA LEU A 198 -4.82 -13.78 6.67
C LEU A 198 -5.54 -12.96 7.74
N GLU A 199 -4.78 -12.30 8.61
CA GLU A 199 -5.27 -11.40 9.63
C GLU A 199 -6.07 -10.22 9.03
N GLU A 200 -6.82 -9.54 9.88
CA GLU A 200 -7.59 -8.35 9.49
C GLU A 200 -6.68 -7.27 8.89
N GLY A 201 -7.19 -6.54 7.89
CA GLY A 201 -6.44 -5.53 7.15
C GLY A 201 -5.84 -6.03 5.82
N HIS A 202 -5.65 -7.32 5.66
CA HIS A 202 -5.29 -7.88 4.36
C HIS A 202 -6.51 -8.00 3.45
N CYS A 203 -6.51 -7.30 2.32
CA CYS A 203 -7.61 -7.38 1.35
C CYS A 203 -7.85 -8.82 0.83
N LEU A 204 -6.84 -9.68 0.84
CA LEU A 204 -6.97 -11.08 0.49
C LEU A 204 -7.95 -11.84 1.42
N ARG A 205 -8.01 -11.47 2.71
CA ARG A 205 -9.00 -12.00 3.65
C ARG A 205 -10.41 -11.74 3.16
N GLU A 206 -10.73 -10.46 2.92
CA GLU A 206 -12.06 -10.04 2.48
C GLU A 206 -12.45 -10.67 1.13
N HIS A 207 -11.51 -10.70 0.19
CA HIS A 207 -11.73 -11.33 -1.11
C HIS A 207 -11.96 -12.85 -0.98
N SER A 208 -11.24 -13.52 -0.08
CA SER A 208 -11.45 -14.95 0.19
C SER A 208 -12.81 -15.23 0.83
N LEU A 209 -13.26 -14.39 1.76
CA LEU A 209 -14.58 -14.47 2.37
C LEU A 209 -15.69 -14.24 1.34
N GLN A 210 -15.56 -13.22 0.49
CA GLN A 210 -16.50 -12.96 -0.61
C GLN A 210 -16.58 -14.12 -1.61
N ALA A 211 -15.44 -14.74 -1.93
CA ALA A 211 -15.38 -15.92 -2.79
C ALA A 211 -16.19 -17.10 -2.25
N CYS A 212 -16.29 -17.22 -0.94
CA CYS A 212 -17.06 -18.28 -0.27
C CYS A 212 -18.56 -17.99 -0.17
N LYS A 213 -19.06 -16.83 -0.62
CA LYS A 213 -20.48 -16.38 -0.56
C LYS A 213 -21.13 -16.50 0.84
N LYS A 214 -20.33 -16.47 1.91
CA LYS A 214 -20.83 -16.59 3.28
C LYS A 214 -20.19 -15.55 4.18
N ALA A 215 -21.03 -14.63 4.66
CA ALA A 215 -20.70 -13.67 5.71
C ALA A 215 -20.60 -14.33 7.12
N ASP A 216 -20.98 -15.60 7.25
CA ASP A 216 -21.03 -16.34 8.53
C ASP A 216 -19.95 -17.44 8.64
N ILE A 217 -18.77 -17.22 8.07
CA ILE A 217 -17.63 -18.00 8.55
C ILE A 217 -17.40 -17.50 9.97
N ARG A 218 -17.73 -18.36 10.95
CA ARG A 218 -17.57 -18.03 12.36
C ARG A 218 -16.19 -17.42 12.56
N LYS A 219 -16.13 -16.30 13.26
CA LYS A 219 -14.95 -15.80 13.96
C LYS A 219 -14.61 -16.79 15.09
N ASP A 220 -14.36 -18.05 14.73
CA ASP A 220 -13.64 -18.88 15.68
C ASP A 220 -12.27 -18.22 15.80
N GLU A 221 -11.82 -18.02 17.02
CA GLU A 221 -10.49 -17.53 17.42
C GLU A 221 -9.39 -18.47 16.89
N GLY A 222 -9.51 -18.83 15.60
CA GLY A 222 -8.63 -19.70 14.85
C GLY A 222 -7.32 -19.00 14.54
N MET A 223 -6.31 -19.78 14.24
CA MET A 223 -5.00 -19.30 13.83
C MET A 223 -5.11 -18.44 12.57
N GLU A 224 -4.81 -17.15 12.68
CA GLU A 224 -4.68 -16.23 11.58
C GLU A 224 -3.20 -16.07 11.21
N ALA A 225 -2.91 -15.92 9.92
CA ALA A 225 -1.56 -15.74 9.44
C ALA A 225 -1.31 -14.27 9.10
N THR A 226 -0.16 -13.75 9.49
CA THR A 226 0.28 -12.38 9.16
C THR A 226 0.89 -12.28 7.76
N SER A 227 1.21 -13.40 7.13
CA SER A 227 1.80 -13.44 5.79
C SER A 227 1.31 -14.64 4.98
N LEU A 228 1.40 -14.52 3.65
CA LEU A 228 1.02 -15.60 2.74
C LEU A 228 1.91 -16.85 2.93
N LEU A 229 3.17 -16.64 3.26
CA LEU A 229 4.11 -17.75 3.52
C LEU A 229 3.71 -18.52 4.78
N THR A 230 3.39 -17.82 5.86
CA THR A 230 2.90 -18.45 7.11
C THR A 230 1.59 -19.19 6.85
N LEU A 231 0.67 -18.59 6.08
CA LEU A 231 -0.59 -19.24 5.70
C LEU A 231 -0.34 -20.59 5.00
N LEU A 232 0.61 -20.63 4.06
CA LEU A 232 0.96 -21.86 3.35
C LEU A 232 1.58 -22.91 4.25
N GLN A 233 2.44 -22.53 5.19
CA GLN A 233 3.02 -23.44 6.18
C GLN A 233 1.92 -24.06 7.07
N MET A 234 0.89 -23.30 7.42
CA MET A 234 -0.26 -23.83 8.15
C MET A 234 -1.05 -24.84 7.30
N VAL A 235 -1.29 -24.53 6.00
CA VAL A 235 -1.92 -25.51 5.08
C VAL A 235 -1.08 -26.78 4.97
N GLU A 236 0.22 -26.66 4.79
CA GLU A 236 1.14 -27.79 4.67
C GLU A 236 1.18 -28.63 5.96
N SER A 237 1.03 -28.00 7.11
CA SER A 237 0.91 -28.67 8.42
C SER A 237 -0.46 -29.33 8.63
N GLY A 238 -1.43 -29.16 7.72
CA GLY A 238 -2.73 -29.83 7.76
C GLY A 238 -3.80 -29.10 8.56
N PHE A 239 -3.58 -27.84 8.94
CA PHE A 239 -4.58 -27.06 9.70
C PHE A 239 -5.80 -26.69 8.88
N GLY A 240 -5.71 -26.70 7.54
CA GLY A 240 -6.83 -26.35 6.68
C GLY A 240 -6.47 -26.24 5.21
N ILE A 241 -7.20 -25.39 4.51
CA ILE A 241 -7.05 -25.06 3.09
C ILE A 241 -6.95 -23.56 2.94
N ALA A 242 -6.43 -23.05 1.81
CA ALA A 242 -6.35 -21.63 1.55
C ALA A 242 -6.77 -21.28 0.12
N LEU A 243 -7.21 -20.02 -0.10
CA LEU A 243 -7.34 -19.44 -1.40
C LEU A 243 -6.13 -18.56 -1.70
N LEU A 244 -5.44 -18.85 -2.79
CA LEU A 244 -4.29 -18.09 -3.25
C LEU A 244 -4.58 -17.39 -4.57
N PRO A 245 -4.04 -16.18 -4.76
CA PRO A 245 -4.06 -15.54 -6.07
C PRO A 245 -3.25 -16.34 -7.10
N GLU A 246 -3.71 -16.36 -8.33
CA GLU A 246 -3.06 -17.07 -9.44
C GLU A 246 -1.60 -16.63 -9.63
N MET A 247 -1.33 -15.32 -9.47
CA MET A 247 0.04 -14.81 -9.56
C MET A 247 0.98 -15.44 -8.52
N ALA A 248 0.49 -15.72 -7.32
CA ALA A 248 1.27 -16.40 -6.28
C ALA A 248 1.49 -17.88 -6.63
N VAL A 249 0.49 -18.56 -7.15
CA VAL A 249 0.60 -19.96 -7.60
C VAL A 249 1.60 -20.08 -8.74
N LYS A 250 1.53 -19.17 -9.73
CA LYS A 250 2.44 -19.17 -10.91
C LYS A 250 3.88 -18.73 -10.60
N SER A 251 4.15 -18.17 -9.41
CA SER A 251 5.48 -17.71 -9.02
C SER A 251 6.41 -18.80 -8.47
N ASN A 252 6.03 -20.06 -8.60
CA ASN A 252 6.75 -21.20 -8.01
C ASN A 252 6.75 -21.21 -6.47
N LEU A 253 5.85 -20.49 -5.80
CA LEU A 253 5.75 -20.42 -4.35
C LEU A 253 5.46 -21.79 -3.69
N LEU A 254 4.82 -22.69 -4.43
CA LEU A 254 4.48 -24.05 -3.97
C LEU A 254 5.55 -25.09 -4.28
N ASN A 255 6.65 -24.72 -4.94
CA ASN A 255 7.72 -25.65 -5.26
C ASN A 255 8.36 -26.20 -3.96
N ASN A 256 8.70 -27.47 -3.98
CA ASN A 256 9.28 -28.19 -2.84
C ASN A 256 8.37 -28.27 -1.60
N SER A 257 7.05 -28.20 -1.79
CA SER A 257 6.05 -28.42 -0.76
C SER A 257 5.12 -29.59 -1.12
N ASN A 258 4.40 -30.13 -0.15
CA ASN A 258 3.34 -31.12 -0.37
C ASN A 258 1.99 -30.47 -0.68
N LEU A 259 2.01 -29.25 -1.22
CA LEU A 259 0.82 -28.47 -1.53
C LEU A 259 0.46 -28.60 -3.01
N VAL A 260 -0.82 -28.69 -3.28
CA VAL A 260 -1.39 -28.73 -4.63
C VAL A 260 -2.37 -27.58 -4.77
N ALA A 261 -2.20 -26.82 -5.86
CA ALA A 261 -3.13 -25.77 -6.24
C ALA A 261 -4.04 -26.23 -7.37
N LYS A 262 -5.34 -25.92 -7.26
CA LYS A 262 -6.33 -26.16 -8.33
C LYS A 262 -7.13 -24.90 -8.62
N ALA A 263 -7.36 -24.66 -9.91
CA ALA A 263 -8.23 -23.59 -10.36
C ALA A 263 -9.66 -23.82 -9.85
N MET A 264 -10.32 -22.74 -9.51
CA MET A 264 -11.73 -22.78 -9.12
C MET A 264 -12.65 -22.82 -10.35
N ALA A 265 -13.82 -23.46 -10.19
CA ALA A 265 -14.80 -23.56 -11.27
C ALA A 265 -15.33 -22.19 -11.71
N THR A 266 -15.64 -22.08 -13.00
CA THR A 266 -16.18 -20.87 -13.61
C THR A 266 -17.65 -20.63 -13.22
N PRO A 267 -18.05 -19.41 -12.82
CA PRO A 267 -17.23 -18.20 -12.74
C PRO A 267 -16.30 -18.21 -11.51
N ALA A 268 -14.99 -18.29 -11.77
CA ALA A 268 -13.99 -18.32 -10.71
C ALA A 268 -13.94 -16.97 -9.97
N PRO A 269 -13.87 -16.97 -8.65
CA PRO A 269 -13.66 -15.74 -7.89
C PRO A 269 -12.32 -15.11 -8.27
N LYS A 270 -12.31 -13.78 -8.36
CA LYS A 270 -11.14 -13.01 -8.75
C LYS A 270 -11.06 -11.70 -7.98
N ARG A 271 -9.90 -11.12 -7.96
CA ARG A 271 -9.66 -9.72 -7.60
C ARG A 271 -9.10 -8.96 -8.82
N ILE A 272 -9.24 -7.67 -8.87
CA ILE A 272 -8.66 -6.84 -9.93
C ILE A 272 -7.43 -6.16 -9.36
N ILE A 273 -6.29 -6.34 -9.99
CA ILE A 273 -5.09 -5.60 -9.63
C ILE A 273 -5.13 -4.24 -10.28
N ALA A 274 -4.92 -3.20 -9.50
CA ALA A 274 -4.98 -1.81 -9.94
C ALA A 274 -3.77 -1.01 -9.46
N LEU A 275 -3.32 -0.08 -10.31
CA LEU A 275 -2.42 1.00 -9.93
C LEU A 275 -3.28 2.23 -9.60
N VAL A 276 -3.03 2.85 -8.46
CA VAL A 276 -3.76 4.03 -8.01
C VAL A 276 -2.81 5.16 -7.67
N ALA A 277 -3.28 6.39 -7.86
CA ALA A 277 -2.56 7.63 -7.55
C ALA A 277 -3.53 8.70 -7.07
N ARG A 278 -3.03 9.79 -6.52
CA ARG A 278 -3.86 10.99 -6.31
C ARG A 278 -4.36 11.51 -7.66
N ALA A 279 -5.60 12.00 -7.72
CA ALA A 279 -6.14 12.63 -8.93
C ALA A 279 -5.31 13.86 -9.37
N SER A 280 -4.62 14.51 -8.43
CA SER A 280 -3.74 15.65 -8.65
C SER A 280 -2.29 15.28 -8.96
N THR A 281 -1.99 14.00 -9.23
CA THR A 281 -0.60 13.57 -9.47
C THR A 281 0.02 14.31 -10.65
N THR A 282 1.24 14.78 -10.50
CA THR A 282 2.05 15.40 -11.55
C THR A 282 2.80 14.36 -12.39
N HIS A 283 2.89 13.11 -11.93
CA HIS A 283 3.60 11.98 -12.54
C HIS A 283 2.70 11.15 -13.48
N GLN A 284 1.87 11.80 -14.31
CA GLN A 284 0.92 11.11 -15.19
C GLN A 284 1.60 10.24 -16.26
N VAL A 285 2.76 10.70 -16.76
CA VAL A 285 3.55 9.95 -17.76
C VAL A 285 4.12 8.68 -17.16
N GLU A 286 4.70 8.76 -15.97
CA GLU A 286 5.24 7.63 -15.22
C GLU A 286 4.14 6.64 -14.82
N PHE A 287 2.98 7.15 -14.41
CA PHE A 287 1.80 6.35 -14.08
C PHE A 287 1.34 5.52 -15.27
N ALA A 288 1.17 6.15 -16.43
CA ALA A 288 0.76 5.47 -17.66
C ALA A 288 1.82 4.46 -18.14
N ALA A 289 3.10 4.80 -18.04
CA ALA A 289 4.20 3.93 -18.44
C ALA A 289 4.30 2.68 -17.56
N LEU A 290 4.21 2.83 -16.23
CA LEU A 290 4.20 1.71 -15.29
C LEU A 290 2.97 0.83 -15.50
N SER A 291 1.78 1.41 -15.68
CA SER A 291 0.56 0.67 -16.00
C SER A 291 0.71 -0.16 -17.27
N SER A 292 1.30 0.43 -18.34
CA SER A 292 1.56 -0.28 -19.59
C SER A 292 2.52 -1.45 -19.40
N CYS A 293 3.65 -1.24 -18.71
CA CYS A 293 4.62 -2.31 -18.44
C CYS A 293 4.01 -3.48 -17.67
N ILE A 294 3.16 -3.19 -16.68
CA ILE A 294 2.50 -4.23 -15.90
C ILE A 294 1.47 -4.98 -16.74
N ARG A 295 0.64 -4.28 -17.53
CA ARG A 295 -0.36 -4.89 -18.41
C ARG A 295 0.28 -5.76 -19.49
N GLU A 296 1.35 -5.32 -20.12
CA GLU A 296 2.05 -6.10 -21.14
C GLU A 296 2.53 -7.43 -20.58
N ARG A 297 2.90 -7.47 -19.32
CA ARG A 297 3.43 -8.67 -18.70
C ARG A 297 2.37 -9.59 -18.10
N PHE A 298 1.33 -9.03 -17.49
CA PHE A 298 0.30 -9.78 -16.78
C PHE A 298 -1.08 -9.71 -17.46
N GLY A 299 -1.34 -8.72 -18.28
CA GLY A 299 -2.64 -8.49 -18.92
C GLY A 299 -2.90 -9.30 -20.21
N VAL A 300 -1.98 -10.15 -20.62
CA VAL A 300 -2.10 -10.94 -21.86
C VAL A 300 -3.27 -11.93 -21.80
N ASP A 301 -3.76 -12.29 -20.61
CA ASP A 301 -4.88 -13.21 -20.44
C ASP A 301 -6.27 -12.56 -20.62
N LEU A 302 -6.39 -11.22 -20.60
CA LEU A 302 -7.68 -10.53 -20.78
C LEU A 302 -8.25 -10.60 -22.22
N LYS A 303 -7.45 -11.01 -23.21
CA LYS A 303 -7.87 -11.05 -24.63
C LYS A 303 -8.17 -12.46 -25.19
N LYS A 304 -8.05 -13.52 -24.40
CA LYS A 304 -8.28 -14.90 -24.87
C LYS A 304 -9.62 -15.49 -24.47
N VAL A 305 -10.54 -14.67 -23.89
CA VAL A 305 -11.93 -15.10 -23.69
C VAL A 305 -12.85 -14.16 -24.45
N LYS A 306 -12.98 -14.41 -25.72
CA LYS A 306 -14.14 -14.09 -26.57
C LYS A 306 -14.56 -15.35 -27.28
#